data_e53ccd2f5fcc3f30b57da1ca628185a1
#
_entry.id   e53ccd2f5fcc3f30b57da1ca628185a1
#
_cell.length_a   1.000
_cell.length_b   1.000
_cell.length_c   1.000
_cell.angle_alpha   90.00
_cell.angle_beta   90.00
_cell.angle_gamma   90.00
#
_symmetry.space_group_name_H-M   'P 1'
#
loop_
_entity.id
_entity.type
_entity.pdbx_description
1 polymer ?
#
loop_
_entity_poly.entity_id
_entity_poly.type
_entity_poly.pdbx_seq_one_letter_code
_entity_poly.pdbx_strand_id
1 'polypeptide(L)'
;MNELTNFDVLLIKTKNVSLLWDNSHGFAPENAARKLDKAMLDWQYELTKTLKIWMDKGTDMTIGELILARANLGAIVESWLRFFYCVYYDDYTNNPKKNKNGKILEPEKDLRFEDLKKFSTGILWNNESSDEYILVDNIQHNRNAIHSFTYKDIGTASDFLKDIDQLYKFIDKIIDRLPPIIDYLEYIPDGYVRNVDFQFE
;
A
#
# COMPACT_ATOMS: atom_id res chain seq x y z
N MET A 1 -27.77 -5.80 11.34
CA MET A 1 -26.52 -5.88 10.56
C MET A 1 -25.40 -5.47 11.51
N ASN A 2 -24.36 -6.26 11.66
CA ASN A 2 -23.21 -5.83 12.45
C ASN A 2 -22.54 -4.66 11.70
N GLU A 3 -22.19 -3.64 12.44
CA GLU A 3 -21.43 -2.49 11.91
C GLU A 3 -20.05 -2.99 11.43
N LEU A 4 -19.62 -2.55 10.24
CA LEU A 4 -18.32 -2.93 9.69
C LEU A 4 -17.21 -2.30 10.54
N THR A 5 -16.19 -3.09 10.86
CA THR A 5 -14.99 -2.56 11.53
C THR A 5 -14.11 -1.80 10.50
N ASN A 6 -13.21 -0.94 10.99
CA ASN A 6 -12.22 -0.28 10.12
C ASN A 6 -11.42 -1.31 9.29
N PHE A 7 -11.16 -2.48 9.86
CA PHE A 7 -10.47 -3.55 9.16
C PHE A 7 -11.30 -4.15 8.03
N ASP A 8 -12.60 -4.36 8.24
CA ASP A 8 -13.51 -4.85 7.20
C ASP A 8 -13.59 -3.85 6.04
N VAL A 9 -13.67 -2.56 6.36
CA VAL A 9 -13.65 -1.47 5.36
C VAL A 9 -12.33 -1.48 4.57
N LEU A 10 -11.19 -1.57 5.25
CA LEU A 10 -9.88 -1.66 4.60
C LEU A 10 -9.79 -2.85 3.65
N LEU A 11 -10.25 -4.02 4.09
CA LEU A 11 -10.26 -5.24 3.27
C LEU A 11 -11.11 -5.06 2.02
N ILE A 12 -12.31 -4.50 2.15
CA ILE A 12 -13.21 -4.27 1.02
C ILE A 12 -12.58 -3.27 0.05
N LYS A 13 -12.06 -2.15 0.55
CA LYS A 13 -11.38 -1.15 -0.29
C LYS A 13 -10.18 -1.75 -1.03
N THR A 14 -9.33 -2.51 -0.34
CA THR A 14 -8.17 -3.16 -0.96
C THR A 14 -8.59 -4.17 -2.02
N LYS A 15 -9.64 -4.96 -1.76
CA LYS A 15 -10.21 -5.90 -2.73
C LYS A 15 -10.75 -5.17 -3.96
N ASN A 16 -11.53 -4.12 -3.74
CA ASN A 16 -12.11 -3.32 -4.82
C ASN A 16 -11.02 -2.72 -5.73
N VAL A 17 -9.97 -2.14 -5.13
CA VAL A 17 -8.82 -1.61 -5.86
C VAL A 17 -8.12 -2.70 -6.65
N SER A 18 -7.87 -3.86 -6.03
CA SER A 18 -7.26 -5.02 -6.71
C SER A 18 -8.09 -5.46 -7.92
N LEU A 19 -9.37 -5.71 -7.73
CA LEU A 19 -10.27 -6.17 -8.79
C LEU A 19 -10.38 -5.20 -9.96
N LEU A 20 -10.45 -3.89 -9.66
CA LEU A 20 -10.61 -2.87 -10.68
C LEU A 20 -9.32 -2.69 -11.49
N TRP A 21 -8.20 -2.52 -10.81
CA TRP A 21 -6.95 -2.15 -11.46
C TRP A 21 -6.21 -3.33 -12.10
N ASP A 22 -6.50 -4.57 -11.69
CA ASP A 22 -6.04 -5.78 -12.37
C ASP A 22 -6.62 -5.91 -13.80
N ASN A 23 -7.77 -5.27 -14.04
CA ASN A 23 -8.46 -5.24 -15.32
C ASN A 23 -8.50 -3.83 -15.94
N SER A 24 -7.45 -3.06 -15.77
CA SER A 24 -7.44 -1.62 -16.10
C SER A 24 -7.28 -1.30 -17.59
N HIS A 25 -7.08 -2.29 -18.47
CA HIS A 25 -7.11 -2.07 -19.92
C HIS A 25 -8.48 -1.53 -20.36
N GLY A 26 -8.46 -0.46 -21.13
CA GLY A 26 -9.67 0.21 -21.64
C GLY A 26 -10.02 1.50 -20.88
N PHE A 27 -9.58 1.67 -19.64
CA PHE A 27 -9.78 2.93 -18.91
C PHE A 27 -8.49 3.59 -18.40
N ALA A 28 -7.47 2.81 -18.03
CA ALA A 28 -6.18 3.37 -17.64
C ALA A 28 -5.30 3.66 -18.87
N PRO A 29 -4.32 4.58 -18.77
CA PRO A 29 -3.29 4.72 -19.78
C PRO A 29 -2.61 3.38 -20.06
N GLU A 30 -2.34 3.08 -21.35
CA GLU A 30 -1.81 1.78 -21.79
C GLU A 30 -0.52 1.35 -21.07
N ASN A 31 0.36 2.32 -20.75
CA ASN A 31 1.58 2.02 -20.01
C ASN A 31 1.29 1.64 -18.56
N ALA A 32 0.36 2.31 -17.92
CA ALA A 32 -0.08 2.00 -16.55
C ALA A 32 -0.74 0.61 -16.51
N ALA A 33 -1.70 0.34 -17.39
CA ALA A 33 -2.38 -0.95 -17.50
C ALA A 33 -1.38 -2.11 -17.64
N ARG A 34 -0.41 -2.00 -18.55
CA ARG A 34 0.66 -3.01 -18.73
C ARG A 34 1.55 -3.22 -17.51
N LYS A 35 1.68 -2.22 -16.62
CA LYS A 35 2.40 -2.37 -15.34
C LYS A 35 1.55 -3.09 -14.33
N LEU A 36 0.27 -2.76 -14.28
CA LEU A 36 -0.70 -3.33 -13.33
C LEU A 36 -1.02 -4.79 -13.65
N ASP A 37 -1.09 -5.20 -14.92
CA ASP A 37 -1.19 -6.62 -15.34
C ASP A 37 -0.08 -7.50 -14.77
N LYS A 38 1.08 -6.94 -14.46
CA LYS A 38 2.23 -7.65 -13.91
C LYS A 38 2.34 -7.51 -12.39
N ALA A 39 1.54 -6.61 -11.83
CA ALA A 39 1.46 -6.42 -10.40
C ALA A 39 0.55 -7.51 -9.80
N MET A 40 1.02 -8.15 -8.74
CA MET A 40 0.21 -9.16 -8.03
C MET A 40 -0.73 -8.44 -7.07
N LEU A 41 -1.76 -7.76 -7.62
CA LEU A 41 -2.72 -6.97 -6.82
C LEU A 41 -3.59 -7.85 -5.92
N ASP A 42 -3.87 -9.08 -6.35
CA ASP A 42 -4.50 -10.12 -5.53
C ASP A 42 -3.65 -10.45 -4.29
N TRP A 43 -2.32 -10.48 -4.41
CA TRP A 43 -1.42 -10.68 -3.26
C TRP A 43 -1.44 -9.50 -2.30
N GLN A 44 -1.60 -8.28 -2.80
CA GLN A 44 -1.78 -7.10 -1.94
C GLN A 44 -3.02 -7.27 -1.06
N TYR A 45 -4.13 -7.73 -1.62
CA TYR A 45 -5.34 -8.06 -0.87
C TYR A 45 -5.10 -9.20 0.14
N GLU A 46 -4.48 -10.31 -0.28
CA GLU A 46 -4.21 -11.45 0.61
C GLU A 46 -3.24 -11.07 1.76
N LEU A 47 -2.21 -10.26 1.50
CA LEU A 47 -1.33 -9.73 2.54
C LEU A 47 -2.08 -8.83 3.54
N THR A 48 -3.01 -8.01 3.05
CA THR A 48 -3.85 -7.18 3.93
C THR A 48 -4.76 -8.06 4.81
N LYS A 49 -5.34 -9.10 4.25
CA LYS A 49 -6.17 -10.08 4.97
C LYS A 49 -5.39 -10.80 6.08
N THR A 50 -4.10 -11.08 5.88
CA THR A 50 -3.26 -11.73 6.91
C THR A 50 -3.04 -10.85 8.14
N LEU A 51 -3.26 -9.52 8.08
CA LEU A 51 -3.19 -8.65 9.28
C LEU A 51 -4.15 -9.13 10.37
N LYS A 52 -5.29 -9.75 10.01
CA LYS A 52 -6.25 -10.29 10.96
C LYS A 52 -5.61 -11.29 11.95
N ILE A 53 -4.65 -12.10 11.47
CA ILE A 53 -3.93 -13.07 12.30
C ILE A 53 -3.21 -12.36 13.45
N TRP A 54 -2.54 -11.25 13.14
CA TRP A 54 -1.78 -10.47 14.10
C TRP A 54 -2.68 -9.65 15.02
N MET A 55 -3.77 -9.09 14.49
CA MET A 55 -4.77 -8.37 15.28
C MET A 55 -5.43 -9.29 16.30
N ASP A 56 -5.77 -10.53 15.91
CA ASP A 56 -6.39 -11.52 16.82
C ASP A 56 -5.44 -11.98 17.94
N LYS A 57 -4.13 -12.00 17.69
CA LYS A 57 -3.13 -12.25 18.73
C LYS A 57 -2.97 -11.07 19.69
N GLY A 58 -3.28 -9.86 19.26
CA GLY A 58 -3.20 -8.67 20.10
C GLY A 58 -1.80 -8.45 20.69
N THR A 59 -1.73 -8.26 21.98
CA THR A 59 -0.46 -8.05 22.70
C THR A 59 0.28 -9.35 23.05
N ASP A 60 -0.30 -10.52 22.75
CA ASP A 60 0.27 -11.82 23.11
C ASP A 60 1.25 -12.37 22.06
N MET A 61 1.63 -11.53 21.09
CA MET A 61 2.62 -11.90 20.08
C MET A 61 3.99 -12.17 20.70
N THR A 62 4.59 -13.28 20.34
CA THR A 62 6.03 -13.52 20.57
C THR A 62 6.88 -12.56 19.72
N ILE A 63 8.16 -12.42 20.04
CA ILE A 63 9.08 -11.59 19.25
C ILE A 63 9.17 -12.05 17.80
N GLY A 64 9.20 -13.35 17.55
CA GLY A 64 9.20 -13.88 16.17
C GLY A 64 7.94 -13.53 15.39
N GLU A 65 6.79 -13.60 16.03
CA GLU A 65 5.50 -13.22 15.44
C GLU A 65 5.46 -11.70 15.19
N LEU A 66 5.95 -10.88 16.11
CA LEU A 66 6.02 -9.43 15.92
C LEU A 66 6.94 -9.07 14.73
N ILE A 67 8.07 -9.74 14.56
CA ILE A 67 8.95 -9.56 13.38
C ILE A 67 8.19 -9.89 12.09
N LEU A 68 7.45 -11.00 12.04
CA LEU A 68 6.65 -11.38 10.87
C LEU A 68 5.49 -10.40 10.62
N ALA A 69 4.83 -9.95 11.67
CA ALA A 69 3.77 -8.95 11.59
C ALA A 69 4.29 -7.61 11.03
N ARG A 70 5.45 -7.15 11.48
CA ARG A 70 6.14 -5.96 10.95
C ARG A 70 6.54 -6.13 9.49
N ALA A 71 7.03 -7.32 9.10
CA ALA A 71 7.37 -7.63 7.72
C ALA A 71 6.13 -7.59 6.81
N ASN A 72 5.02 -8.15 7.27
CA ASN A 72 3.74 -8.14 6.58
C ASN A 72 3.22 -6.71 6.39
N LEU A 73 3.17 -5.90 7.45
CA LEU A 73 2.75 -4.51 7.38
C LEU A 73 3.61 -3.69 6.40
N GLY A 74 4.92 -3.88 6.46
CA GLY A 74 5.86 -3.21 5.55
C GLY A 74 5.68 -3.62 4.09
N ALA A 75 5.38 -4.90 3.82
CA ALA A 75 5.08 -5.38 2.48
C ALA A 75 3.80 -4.73 1.92
N ILE A 76 2.76 -4.58 2.75
CA ILE A 76 1.52 -3.91 2.36
C ILE A 76 1.78 -2.45 1.98
N VAL A 77 2.46 -1.69 2.83
CA VAL A 77 2.77 -0.26 2.56
C VAL A 77 3.64 -0.11 1.31
N GLU A 78 4.68 -0.93 1.16
CA GLU A 78 5.51 -0.92 -0.04
C GLU A 78 4.71 -1.23 -1.31
N SER A 79 3.80 -2.20 -1.25
CA SER A 79 2.92 -2.56 -2.37
C SER A 79 1.99 -1.40 -2.76
N TRP A 80 1.38 -0.72 -1.80
CA TRP A 80 0.53 0.45 -2.07
C TRP A 80 1.30 1.61 -2.71
N LEU A 81 2.53 1.86 -2.30
CA LEU A 81 3.38 2.88 -2.93
C LEU A 81 3.74 2.48 -4.37
N ARG A 82 4.11 1.21 -4.62
CA ARG A 82 4.36 0.70 -5.96
C ARG A 82 3.14 0.82 -6.86
N PHE A 83 1.99 0.42 -6.35
CA PHE A 83 0.70 0.51 -7.03
C PHE A 83 0.41 1.96 -7.45
N PHE A 84 0.55 2.93 -6.55
CA PHE A 84 0.34 4.34 -6.84
C PHE A 84 1.19 4.82 -8.03
N TYR A 85 2.47 4.48 -8.05
CA TYR A 85 3.36 4.88 -9.16
C TYR A 85 3.15 4.06 -10.44
N CYS A 86 2.54 2.89 -10.37
CA CYS A 86 2.09 2.17 -11.56
C CYS A 86 0.85 2.80 -12.17
N VAL A 87 -0.12 3.24 -11.34
CA VAL A 87 -1.31 3.98 -11.81
C VAL A 87 -0.89 5.28 -12.49
N TYR A 88 0.02 6.05 -11.88
CA TYR A 88 0.55 7.31 -12.40
C TYR A 88 1.87 7.13 -13.17
N TYR A 89 1.98 6.04 -13.94
CA TYR A 89 3.26 5.70 -14.60
C TYR A 89 3.70 6.74 -15.62
N ASP A 90 2.78 7.31 -16.39
CA ASP A 90 3.11 8.34 -17.37
C ASP A 90 3.61 9.63 -16.68
N ASP A 91 3.02 10.01 -15.54
CA ASP A 91 3.52 11.12 -14.73
C ASP A 91 4.89 10.80 -14.11
N TYR A 92 5.07 9.56 -13.63
CA TYR A 92 6.35 9.10 -13.11
C TYR A 92 7.46 9.24 -14.17
N THR A 93 7.18 8.92 -15.43
CA THR A 93 8.17 9.00 -16.53
C THR A 93 8.58 10.42 -16.89
N ASN A 94 7.83 11.46 -16.50
CA ASN A 94 8.21 12.85 -16.68
C ASN A 94 9.41 13.25 -15.81
N ASN A 95 9.57 12.64 -14.63
CA ASN A 95 10.71 12.85 -13.75
C ASN A 95 11.08 11.56 -13.01
N PRO A 96 11.52 10.52 -13.73
CA PRO A 96 11.73 9.21 -13.16
C PRO A 96 13.00 9.13 -12.31
N LYS A 97 12.97 8.26 -11.32
CA LYS A 97 14.20 7.87 -10.64
C LYS A 97 15.09 7.06 -11.56
N LYS A 98 16.38 7.39 -11.59
CA LYS A 98 17.38 6.70 -12.41
C LYS A 98 18.47 6.09 -11.54
N ASN A 99 19.03 4.99 -12.00
CA ASN A 99 20.23 4.43 -11.40
C ASN A 99 21.50 5.26 -11.81
N LYS A 100 22.65 4.86 -11.28
CA LYS A 100 23.94 5.53 -11.57
C LYS A 100 24.32 5.54 -13.06
N ASN A 101 23.77 4.63 -13.84
CA ASN A 101 24.01 4.50 -15.29
C ASN A 101 22.96 5.24 -16.14
N GLY A 102 22.07 6.02 -15.51
CA GLY A 102 21.01 6.76 -16.20
C GLY A 102 19.78 5.94 -16.61
N LYS A 103 19.75 4.64 -16.29
CA LYS A 103 18.58 3.77 -16.57
C LYS A 103 17.44 4.12 -15.62
N ILE A 104 16.24 4.29 -16.16
CA ILE A 104 15.01 4.47 -15.40
C ILE A 104 14.78 3.23 -14.51
N LEU A 105 14.45 3.46 -13.26
CA LEU A 105 14.04 2.44 -12.30
C LEU A 105 12.53 2.28 -12.37
N GLU A 106 12.07 1.08 -12.67
CA GLU A 106 10.65 0.79 -12.83
C GLU A 106 9.96 0.64 -11.45
N PRO A 107 8.82 1.32 -11.21
CA PRO A 107 8.15 1.30 -9.91
C PRO A 107 7.80 -0.11 -9.44
N GLU A 108 7.32 -0.97 -10.34
CA GLU A 108 6.86 -2.31 -10.01
C GLU A 108 7.97 -3.26 -9.53
N LYS A 109 9.24 -2.98 -9.85
CA LYS A 109 10.32 -3.95 -9.57
C LYS A 109 11.65 -3.35 -9.11
N ASP A 110 12.03 -2.16 -9.59
CA ASP A 110 13.40 -1.66 -9.41
C ASP A 110 13.52 -0.71 -8.21
N LEU A 111 12.44 0.01 -7.84
CA LEU A 111 12.44 0.92 -6.69
C LEU A 111 12.41 0.13 -5.39
N ARG A 112 13.35 0.41 -4.50
CA ARG A 112 13.33 -0.10 -3.13
C ARG A 112 12.33 0.71 -2.29
N PHE A 113 11.91 0.19 -1.16
CA PHE A 113 11.01 0.90 -0.25
C PHE A 113 11.52 2.30 0.14
N GLU A 114 12.83 2.43 0.43
CA GLU A 114 13.47 3.72 0.70
C GLU A 114 13.37 4.69 -0.49
N ASP A 115 13.49 4.18 -1.71
CA ASP A 115 13.38 4.97 -2.92
C ASP A 115 11.94 5.46 -3.12
N LEU A 116 10.95 4.59 -2.91
CA LEU A 116 9.52 4.91 -2.95
C LEU A 116 9.18 5.98 -1.92
N LYS A 117 9.60 5.80 -0.66
CA LYS A 117 9.37 6.75 0.42
C LYS A 117 9.90 8.14 0.09
N LYS A 118 11.18 8.24 -0.30
CA LYS A 118 11.80 9.53 -0.64
C LYS A 118 11.20 10.17 -1.87
N PHE A 119 10.89 9.38 -2.89
CA PHE A 119 10.28 9.89 -4.12
C PHE A 119 8.86 10.43 -3.88
N SER A 120 8.16 9.92 -2.88
CA SER A 120 6.82 10.35 -2.50
C SER A 120 6.78 11.71 -1.77
N THR A 121 7.93 12.24 -1.33
CA THR A 121 8.00 13.57 -0.72
C THR A 121 7.66 14.64 -1.77
N GLY A 122 6.73 15.52 -1.45
CA GLY A 122 6.15 16.50 -2.37
C GLY A 122 5.01 15.96 -3.24
N ILE A 123 4.73 14.65 -3.19
CA ILE A 123 3.67 13.99 -3.95
C ILE A 123 2.59 13.46 -2.99
N LEU A 124 2.90 12.48 -2.16
CA LEU A 124 1.96 11.89 -1.19
C LEU A 124 1.98 12.61 0.17
N TRP A 125 3.11 13.18 0.54
CA TRP A 125 3.31 13.99 1.75
C TRP A 125 4.20 15.19 1.46
N ASN A 126 4.04 16.25 2.23
CA ASN A 126 4.71 17.53 1.96
C ASN A 126 6.22 17.49 2.22
N ASN A 127 6.63 16.86 3.31
CA ASN A 127 8.03 16.79 3.76
C ASN A 127 8.23 15.62 4.74
N GLU A 128 9.46 15.44 5.19
CA GLU A 128 9.86 14.37 6.13
C GLU A 128 9.28 14.52 7.56
N SER A 129 8.67 15.65 7.88
CA SER A 129 7.98 15.87 9.16
C SER A 129 6.47 15.61 9.08
N SER A 130 5.95 15.21 7.93
CA SER A 130 4.54 14.84 7.77
C SER A 130 4.26 13.52 8.47
N ASP A 131 3.08 13.39 9.06
CA ASP A 131 2.69 12.18 9.81
C ASP A 131 2.78 10.91 8.93
N GLU A 132 2.44 11.02 7.66
CA GLU A 132 2.52 9.90 6.72
C GLU A 132 3.97 9.48 6.43
N TYR A 133 4.89 10.44 6.30
CA TYR A 133 6.30 10.12 6.14
C TYR A 133 6.84 9.40 7.37
N ILE A 134 6.55 9.93 8.55
CA ILE A 134 6.98 9.35 9.84
C ILE A 134 6.41 7.92 9.98
N LEU A 135 5.14 7.72 9.66
CA LEU A 135 4.53 6.38 9.66
C LEU A 135 5.26 5.42 8.73
N VAL A 136 5.45 5.82 7.48
CA VAL A 136 6.10 4.98 6.45
C VAL A 136 7.56 4.71 6.80
N ASP A 137 8.27 5.68 7.36
CA ASP A 137 9.65 5.52 7.84
C ASP A 137 9.75 4.51 8.98
N ASN A 138 8.88 4.62 9.98
CA ASN A 138 8.79 3.68 11.09
C ASN A 138 8.46 2.26 10.61
N ILE A 139 7.47 2.12 9.74
CA ILE A 139 7.08 0.82 9.16
C ILE A 139 8.24 0.22 8.39
N GLN A 140 8.93 1.00 7.56
CA GLN A 140 10.11 0.53 6.81
C GLN A 140 11.24 0.10 7.75
N HIS A 141 11.53 0.88 8.78
CA HIS A 141 12.55 0.55 9.78
C HIS A 141 12.24 -0.79 10.44
N ASN A 142 11.02 -0.94 10.94
CA ASN A 142 10.56 -2.14 11.66
C ASN A 142 10.51 -3.37 10.75
N ARG A 143 10.04 -3.22 9.50
CA ARG A 143 10.00 -4.30 8.50
C ARG A 143 11.39 -4.89 8.24
N ASN A 144 12.41 -4.07 8.24
CA ASN A 144 13.78 -4.53 7.96
C ASN A 144 14.38 -5.41 9.08
N ALA A 145 13.72 -5.55 10.21
CA ALA A 145 14.15 -6.47 11.27
C ALA A 145 14.16 -7.95 10.82
N ILE A 146 13.35 -8.33 9.83
CA ILE A 146 13.36 -9.70 9.28
C ILE A 146 14.74 -10.11 8.71
N HIS A 147 15.56 -9.14 8.31
CA HIS A 147 16.90 -9.37 7.78
C HIS A 147 18.00 -9.08 8.83
N SER A 148 17.63 -8.77 10.07
CA SER A 148 18.57 -8.32 11.08
C SER A 148 19.23 -9.49 11.77
N PHE A 149 20.54 -9.59 11.68
CA PHE A 149 21.36 -10.47 12.52
C PHE A 149 21.73 -9.80 13.85
N THR A 150 21.58 -8.48 13.92
CA THR A 150 21.84 -7.68 15.10
C THR A 150 20.52 -7.14 15.65
N TYR A 151 20.50 -6.84 16.95
CA TYR A 151 19.33 -6.27 17.61
C TYR A 151 18.84 -5.01 16.89
N LYS A 152 17.54 -4.93 16.69
CA LYS A 152 16.81 -3.75 16.26
C LYS A 152 15.64 -3.52 17.20
N ASP A 153 15.43 -2.27 17.59
CA ASP A 153 14.20 -1.88 18.24
C ASP A 153 13.08 -1.85 17.19
N ILE A 154 12.08 -2.68 17.40
CA ILE A 154 10.90 -2.79 16.53
C ILE A 154 9.62 -2.39 17.25
N GLY A 155 9.75 -1.78 18.46
CA GLY A 155 8.64 -1.47 19.34
C GLY A 155 7.97 -2.71 19.92
N THR A 156 6.78 -2.51 20.44
CA THR A 156 5.95 -3.55 21.06
C THR A 156 4.82 -4.00 20.13
N ALA A 157 4.13 -5.09 20.49
CA ALA A 157 2.91 -5.51 19.84
C ALA A 157 1.81 -4.42 19.91
N SER A 158 1.73 -3.67 21.03
CA SER A 158 0.81 -2.54 21.16
C SER A 158 1.14 -1.42 20.17
N ASP A 159 2.41 -1.14 19.90
CA ASP A 159 2.80 -0.13 18.92
C ASP A 159 2.49 -0.61 17.49
N PHE A 160 2.67 -1.91 17.21
CA PHE A 160 2.25 -2.49 15.94
C PHE A 160 0.74 -2.32 15.69
N LEU A 161 -0.11 -2.54 16.69
CA LEU A 161 -1.56 -2.37 16.55
C LEU A 161 -1.93 -0.90 16.28
N LYS A 162 -1.23 0.06 16.88
CA LYS A 162 -1.40 1.50 16.58
C LYS A 162 -0.98 1.83 15.14
N ASP A 163 0.10 1.21 14.65
CA ASP A 163 0.53 1.39 13.25
C ASP A 163 -0.53 0.87 12.27
N ILE A 164 -1.25 -0.21 12.60
CA ILE A 164 -2.41 -0.67 11.81
C ILE A 164 -3.51 0.40 11.78
N ASP A 165 -3.85 1.02 12.92
CA ASP A 165 -4.86 2.08 12.96
C ASP A 165 -4.48 3.29 12.10
N GLN A 166 -3.19 3.59 11.98
CA GLN A 166 -2.69 4.63 11.09
C GLN A 166 -2.65 4.19 9.61
N LEU A 167 -2.43 2.90 9.36
CA LEU A 167 -2.45 2.33 8.01
C LEU A 167 -3.77 2.61 7.29
N TYR A 168 -4.91 2.54 7.98
CA TYR A 168 -6.22 2.81 7.36
C TYR A 168 -6.26 4.21 6.75
N LYS A 169 -5.83 5.22 7.52
CA LYS A 169 -5.79 6.62 7.07
C LYS A 169 -4.81 6.83 5.92
N PHE A 170 -3.68 6.14 5.96
CA PHE A 170 -2.67 6.20 4.91
C PHE A 170 -3.20 5.63 3.59
N ILE A 171 -3.87 4.47 3.63
CA ILE A 171 -4.44 3.84 2.45
C ILE A 171 -5.59 4.65 1.89
N ASP A 172 -6.49 5.16 2.73
CA ASP A 172 -7.57 6.07 2.29
C ASP A 172 -7.00 7.28 1.55
N LYS A 173 -5.94 7.88 2.07
CA LYS A 173 -5.28 9.02 1.42
C LYS A 173 -4.66 8.67 0.05
N ILE A 174 -4.17 7.44 -0.14
CA ILE A 174 -3.72 6.97 -1.47
C ILE A 174 -4.93 6.81 -2.38
N ILE A 175 -5.99 6.15 -1.90
CA ILE A 175 -7.22 5.90 -2.66
C ILE A 175 -7.85 7.20 -3.12
N ASP A 176 -7.96 8.20 -2.24
CA ASP A 176 -8.52 9.53 -2.55
C ASP A 176 -7.76 10.28 -3.64
N ARG A 177 -6.53 9.85 -3.93
CA ARG A 177 -5.69 10.42 -5.00
C ARG A 177 -5.70 9.60 -6.28
N LEU A 178 -6.37 8.47 -6.30
CA LEU A 178 -6.51 7.69 -7.54
C LEU A 178 -7.44 8.43 -8.52
N PRO A 179 -7.30 8.20 -9.83
CA PRO A 179 -8.25 8.71 -10.80
C PRO A 179 -9.68 8.28 -10.45
N PRO A 180 -10.67 9.17 -10.56
CA PRO A 180 -12.06 8.86 -10.24
C PRO A 180 -12.59 7.75 -11.14
N ILE A 181 -13.17 6.73 -10.53
CA ILE A 181 -13.70 5.54 -11.22
C ILE A 181 -15.07 5.79 -11.85
N ILE A 182 -15.73 6.89 -11.49
CA ILE A 182 -17.12 7.17 -11.87
C ILE A 182 -17.36 7.12 -13.40
N ASP A 183 -16.33 7.47 -14.17
CA ASP A 183 -16.37 7.45 -15.64
C ASP A 183 -16.24 6.03 -16.21
N TYR A 184 -15.98 5.04 -15.38
CA TYR A 184 -15.66 3.65 -15.79
C TYR A 184 -16.57 2.62 -15.11
N LEU A 185 -17.80 3.01 -14.72
CA LEU A 185 -18.76 2.14 -14.04
C LEU A 185 -19.14 0.89 -14.86
N GLU A 186 -18.98 0.94 -16.18
CA GLU A 186 -19.18 -0.19 -17.09
C GLU A 186 -18.10 -1.28 -16.95
N TYR A 187 -16.93 -0.93 -16.41
CA TYR A 187 -15.79 -1.85 -16.21
C TYR A 187 -15.73 -2.45 -14.82
N ILE A 188 -16.74 -2.21 -13.96
CA ILE A 188 -16.72 -2.73 -12.61
C ILE A 188 -16.82 -4.26 -12.63
N PRO A 189 -15.79 -4.96 -12.15
CA PRO A 189 -15.76 -6.41 -12.18
C PRO A 189 -16.69 -7.04 -11.17
N ASP A 190 -17.03 -8.32 -11.40
CA ASP A 190 -17.79 -9.12 -10.45
C ASP A 190 -17.09 -9.19 -9.09
N GLY A 191 -17.89 -9.08 -8.03
CA GLY A 191 -17.38 -9.11 -6.65
C GLY A 191 -16.90 -7.78 -6.09
N TYR A 192 -17.01 -6.70 -6.85
CA TYR A 192 -16.82 -5.34 -6.36
C TYR A 192 -17.96 -4.95 -5.41
N VAL A 193 -17.62 -4.35 -4.26
CA VAL A 193 -18.60 -3.96 -3.23
C VAL A 193 -18.82 -2.45 -3.28
N ARG A 194 -19.99 -2.01 -3.74
CA ARG A 194 -20.29 -0.60 -3.98
C ARG A 194 -20.52 0.27 -2.73
N ASN A 195 -20.89 -0.33 -1.60
CA ASN A 195 -21.41 0.40 -0.42
C ASN A 195 -20.32 0.79 0.60
N VAL A 196 -19.06 0.66 0.27
CA VAL A 196 -17.91 1.00 1.14
C VAL A 196 -17.06 2.08 0.48
N ASP A 197 -17.70 2.84 -0.39
CA ASP A 197 -17.04 3.61 -1.39
C ASP A 197 -16.34 4.84 -0.90
N PHE A 198 -15.21 5.03 -1.53
CA PHE A 198 -14.84 6.31 -2.12
C PHE A 198 -16.00 7.28 -1.96
N GLN A 199 -15.96 8.18 -0.97
CA GLN A 199 -16.96 9.25 -0.87
C GLN A 199 -16.79 10.11 -2.11
N PHE A 200 -17.66 9.89 -3.09
CA PHE A 200 -17.89 10.83 -4.16
C PHE A 200 -18.89 11.86 -3.66
N GLU A 201 -18.41 12.95 -3.09
CA GLU A 201 -19.11 14.22 -3.03
C GLU A 201 -18.60 15.15 -4.13
#